data_5e4a1c563da0b0150c324ce1e40f47da
#
_entry.id   5e4a1c563da0b0150c324ce1e40f47da
#
_cell.length_a   1.000
_cell.length_b   1.000
_cell.length_c   1.000
_cell.angle_alpha   90.00
_cell.angle_beta   90.00
_cell.angle_gamma   90.00
#
_symmetry.space_group_name_H-M   'P 1'
#
loop_
_entity.id
_entity.type
_entity.pdbx_description
1 polymer ?
#
loop_
_entity_poly.entity_id
_entity_poly.type
_entity_poly.pdbx_seq_one_letter_code
_entity_poly.pdbx_strand_id
1 'polypeptide(L)'
;MKTLFIGCDISKKDFEATLRADDVEQSIGTFKTNPHGYGELRKAVDKFNKADYQIHLIAEPTGTYHLGFIAYAYEQEWEVSLPNPVVIRQWAKGQGVRIKTDKIDAHTLAAYGFKEQPAAENSLPTHVEELDLMLKRKDDIKKSLRQEKNRLESYVHRTTGSDATHQSILDAIAFYGAQLLEIQAAIKSYLKQHQDLAKQRTLLSAVPGIGEQGVLKILVFLYRWDARTASLGNANGLVAFAGLDPALHSSSTSVYRRPTISKMGDSEIRRTLYMSAFGGMKAKSSPLVDFCQ
;
A
#
# COMPACT_ATOMS: atom_id res chain seq x y z
N MET A 1 2.96 14.54 -27.21
CA MET A 1 2.17 15.33 -26.26
C MET A 1 3.11 15.75 -25.14
N LYS A 2 3.11 17.00 -24.70
CA LYS A 2 3.95 17.42 -23.57
C LYS A 2 3.30 17.01 -22.26
N THR A 3 4.09 16.68 -21.23
CA THR A 3 3.55 16.30 -19.93
C THR A 3 3.80 17.41 -18.91
N LEU A 4 2.77 17.76 -18.14
CA LEU A 4 2.85 18.66 -16.99
C LEU A 4 2.79 17.82 -15.72
N PHE A 5 3.90 17.73 -15.01
CA PHE A 5 4.00 17.01 -13.75
C PHE A 5 3.53 17.88 -12.60
N ILE A 6 2.66 17.31 -11.76
CA ILE A 6 2.19 17.92 -10.53
C ILE A 6 2.74 17.10 -9.37
N GLY A 7 3.68 17.66 -8.60
CA GLY A 7 4.13 17.06 -7.36
C GLY A 7 3.25 17.52 -6.20
N CYS A 8 2.69 16.58 -5.44
CA CYS A 8 1.83 16.88 -4.30
C CYS A 8 2.30 16.18 -3.03
N ASP A 9 2.63 16.96 -2.01
CA ASP A 9 2.83 16.44 -0.65
C ASP A 9 1.53 16.58 0.14
N ILE A 10 0.93 15.44 0.53
CA ILE A 10 -0.44 15.36 1.03
C ILE A 10 -0.45 15.10 2.52
N SER A 11 -1.07 15.99 3.29
CA SER A 11 -1.34 15.84 4.71
C SER A 11 -2.84 15.66 4.99
N LYS A 12 -3.19 15.47 6.27
CA LYS A 12 -4.59 15.28 6.70
C LYS A 12 -5.49 16.47 6.38
N LYS A 13 -4.99 17.71 6.47
CA LYS A 13 -5.80 18.93 6.38
C LYS A 13 -5.63 19.65 5.05
N ASP A 14 -4.42 19.62 4.51
CA ASP A 14 -4.02 20.36 3.33
C ASP A 14 -2.90 19.63 2.60
N PHE A 15 -2.61 20.06 1.39
CA PHE A 15 -1.50 19.58 0.60
C PHE A 15 -0.84 20.72 -0.17
N GLU A 16 0.47 20.62 -0.34
CA GLU A 16 1.26 21.53 -1.18
C GLU A 16 1.35 20.98 -2.59
N ALA A 17 1.30 21.87 -3.59
CA ALA A 17 1.41 21.48 -4.99
C ALA A 17 2.44 22.32 -5.76
N THR A 18 3.24 21.65 -6.59
CA THR A 18 4.23 22.26 -7.48
C THR A 18 4.06 21.71 -8.90
N LEU A 19 4.09 22.59 -9.89
CA LEU A 19 4.07 22.26 -11.31
C LEU A 19 5.48 22.19 -11.87
N ARG A 20 5.71 21.22 -12.78
CA ARG A 20 6.96 21.08 -13.52
C ARG A 20 6.72 20.61 -14.95
N ALA A 21 7.29 21.37 -15.92
CA ALA A 21 7.43 21.01 -17.32
C ALA A 21 8.75 21.58 -17.85
N ASP A 22 9.04 21.46 -19.14
CA ASP A 22 10.30 21.93 -19.74
C ASP A 22 10.62 23.41 -19.41
N ASP A 23 9.59 24.26 -19.46
CA ASP A 23 9.66 25.72 -19.30
C ASP A 23 8.92 26.23 -18.06
N VAL A 24 8.37 25.32 -17.25
CA VAL A 24 7.56 25.64 -16.06
C VAL A 24 8.15 24.97 -14.82
N GLU A 25 8.44 25.75 -13.81
CA GLU A 25 8.70 25.29 -12.45
C GLU A 25 8.07 26.28 -11.49
N GLN A 26 6.93 25.92 -10.94
CA GLN A 26 6.16 26.84 -10.09
C GLN A 26 5.44 26.13 -8.95
N SER A 27 5.71 26.58 -7.72
CA SER A 27 4.81 26.26 -6.60
C SER A 27 3.50 27.02 -6.79
N ILE A 28 2.37 26.29 -6.77
CA ILE A 28 1.04 26.84 -6.97
C ILE A 28 0.25 26.97 -5.65
N GLY A 29 0.87 26.58 -4.54
CA GLY A 29 0.40 26.87 -3.20
C GLY A 29 -0.19 25.66 -2.47
N THR A 30 -0.87 25.99 -1.37
CA THR A 30 -1.48 25.05 -0.43
C THR A 30 -2.98 24.95 -0.70
N PHE A 31 -3.50 23.73 -0.75
CA PHE A 31 -4.94 23.45 -0.97
C PHE A 31 -5.48 22.55 0.14
N LYS A 32 -6.79 22.58 0.38
CA LYS A 32 -7.43 21.71 1.36
C LYS A 32 -7.57 20.28 0.86
N THR A 33 -7.31 19.31 1.72
CA THR A 33 -7.48 17.87 1.42
C THR A 33 -8.97 17.50 1.50
N ASN A 34 -9.75 18.02 0.56
CA ASN A 34 -11.15 17.76 0.38
C ASN A 34 -11.58 18.08 -1.07
N PRO A 35 -12.82 17.70 -1.53
CA PRO A 35 -13.26 17.90 -2.89
C PRO A 35 -13.22 19.37 -3.37
N HIS A 36 -13.46 20.34 -2.47
CA HIS A 36 -13.35 21.76 -2.82
C HIS A 36 -11.90 22.14 -3.16
N GLY A 37 -10.92 21.76 -2.31
CA GLY A 37 -9.51 22.07 -2.56
C GLY A 37 -8.95 21.35 -3.79
N TYR A 38 -9.42 20.15 -4.12
CA TYR A 38 -9.06 19.46 -5.37
C TYR A 38 -9.56 20.25 -6.59
N GLY A 39 -10.77 20.79 -6.52
CA GLY A 39 -11.31 21.66 -7.57
C GLY A 39 -10.57 23.00 -7.69
N GLU A 40 -10.06 23.56 -6.58
CA GLU A 40 -9.22 24.77 -6.61
C GLU A 40 -7.86 24.48 -7.27
N LEU A 41 -7.24 23.33 -6.95
CA LEU A 41 -6.04 22.88 -7.65
C LEU A 41 -6.28 22.75 -9.14
N ARG A 42 -7.37 22.10 -9.56
CA ARG A 42 -7.72 21.94 -10.98
C ARG A 42 -7.77 23.30 -11.68
N LYS A 43 -8.48 24.28 -11.09
CA LYS A 43 -8.56 25.64 -11.64
C LYS A 43 -7.20 26.33 -11.72
N ALA A 44 -6.31 26.08 -10.74
CA ALA A 44 -4.96 26.60 -10.76
C ALA A 44 -4.15 25.96 -11.89
N VAL A 45 -4.23 24.65 -12.06
CA VAL A 45 -3.55 23.91 -13.13
C VAL A 45 -4.03 24.37 -14.51
N ASP A 46 -5.35 24.54 -14.70
CA ASP A 46 -5.93 24.95 -15.99
C ASP A 46 -5.44 26.35 -16.45
N LYS A 47 -5.05 27.23 -15.51
CA LYS A 47 -4.45 28.54 -15.88
C LYS A 47 -3.06 28.38 -16.55
N PHE A 48 -2.34 27.31 -16.23
CA PHE A 48 -1.03 27.00 -16.80
C PHE A 48 -1.11 26.06 -18.00
N ASN A 49 -2.18 25.26 -18.09
CA ASN A 49 -2.36 24.27 -19.14
C ASN A 49 -2.91 24.88 -20.46
N LYS A 50 -2.24 25.91 -20.96
CA LYS A 50 -2.60 26.59 -22.22
C LYS A 50 -2.25 25.82 -23.49
N ALA A 51 -1.54 24.68 -23.36
CA ALA A 51 -0.93 23.99 -24.49
C ALA A 51 -1.29 22.49 -24.57
N ASP A 52 -2.43 22.06 -24.07
CA ASP A 52 -2.86 20.65 -24.07
C ASP A 52 -1.78 19.67 -23.53
N TYR A 53 -1.22 20.00 -22.38
CA TYR A 53 -0.36 19.06 -21.68
C TYR A 53 -1.17 17.88 -21.13
N GLN A 54 -0.62 16.67 -21.25
CA GLN A 54 -1.05 15.56 -20.41
C GLN A 54 -0.64 15.82 -18.96
N ILE A 55 -1.60 15.78 -18.06
CA ILE A 55 -1.33 16.02 -16.64
C ILE A 55 -0.91 14.70 -15.97
N HIS A 56 0.23 14.72 -15.26
CA HIS A 56 0.75 13.58 -14.53
C HIS A 56 0.98 13.96 -13.06
N LEU A 57 0.13 13.44 -12.18
CA LEU A 57 0.22 13.63 -10.74
C LEU A 57 1.25 12.68 -10.13
N ILE A 58 2.20 13.23 -9.38
CA ILE A 58 3.17 12.50 -8.58
C ILE A 58 2.89 12.81 -7.10
N ALA A 59 2.49 11.80 -6.33
CA ALA A 59 2.17 11.97 -4.92
C ALA A 59 2.79 10.86 -4.07
N GLU A 60 3.16 11.17 -2.82
CA GLU A 60 3.64 10.18 -1.88
C GLU A 60 2.42 9.52 -1.18
N PRO A 61 2.35 8.17 -1.10
CA PRO A 61 1.30 7.50 -0.35
C PRO A 61 1.41 7.78 1.15
N THR A 62 0.53 8.62 1.69
CA THR A 62 0.53 9.02 3.10
C THR A 62 -0.72 8.51 3.81
N GLY A 63 -0.62 7.34 4.43
CA GLY A 63 -1.74 6.70 5.13
C GLY A 63 -2.96 6.52 4.22
N THR A 64 -4.11 7.15 4.57
CA THR A 64 -5.34 7.13 3.76
C THR A 64 -5.70 8.50 3.19
N TYR A 65 -4.93 9.55 3.51
CA TYR A 65 -5.30 10.92 3.18
C TYR A 65 -5.22 11.23 1.67
N HIS A 66 -4.33 10.54 0.95
CA HIS A 66 -4.18 10.71 -0.50
C HIS A 66 -5.31 10.06 -1.31
N LEU A 67 -6.04 9.07 -0.77
CA LEU A 67 -6.98 8.25 -1.55
C LEU A 67 -8.08 9.07 -2.24
N GLY A 68 -8.70 10.02 -1.53
CA GLY A 68 -9.74 10.88 -2.11
C GLY A 68 -9.20 11.78 -3.22
N PHE A 69 -7.96 12.26 -3.09
CA PHE A 69 -7.33 13.07 -4.12
C PHE A 69 -6.94 12.25 -5.35
N ILE A 70 -6.42 11.04 -5.15
CA ILE A 70 -6.08 10.12 -6.23
C ILE A 70 -7.33 9.70 -7.02
N ALA A 71 -8.44 9.38 -6.32
CA ALA A 71 -9.72 9.12 -6.97
C ALA A 71 -10.17 10.31 -7.84
N TYR A 72 -10.09 11.52 -7.29
CA TYR A 72 -10.39 12.74 -8.05
C TYR A 72 -9.47 12.89 -9.27
N ALA A 73 -8.17 12.62 -9.15
CA ALA A 73 -7.22 12.72 -10.27
C ALA A 73 -7.61 11.76 -11.42
N TYR A 74 -7.99 10.52 -11.10
CA TYR A 74 -8.49 9.56 -12.09
C TYR A 74 -9.80 10.02 -12.75
N GLU A 75 -10.73 10.61 -11.99
CA GLU A 75 -11.95 11.20 -12.54
C GLU A 75 -11.68 12.36 -13.53
N GLN A 76 -10.53 13.03 -13.35
CA GLN A 76 -10.06 14.09 -14.25
C GLN A 76 -9.20 13.55 -15.41
N GLU A 77 -9.11 12.23 -15.58
CA GLU A 77 -8.27 11.57 -16.59
C GLU A 77 -6.78 11.95 -16.48
N TRP A 78 -6.31 12.26 -15.27
CA TRP A 78 -4.90 12.52 -15.01
C TRP A 78 -4.13 11.19 -14.88
N GLU A 79 -2.94 11.17 -15.42
CA GLU A 79 -1.98 10.13 -15.08
C GLU A 79 -1.57 10.26 -13.61
N VAL A 80 -1.37 9.14 -12.93
CA VAL A 80 -1.00 9.12 -11.51
C VAL A 80 0.15 8.18 -11.29
N SER A 81 1.16 8.61 -10.53
CA SER A 81 2.21 7.74 -10.02
C SER A 81 2.39 7.94 -8.51
N LEU A 82 2.48 6.83 -7.79
CA LEU A 82 2.66 6.78 -6.35
C LEU A 82 4.00 6.15 -5.99
N PRO A 83 5.13 6.84 -6.20
CA PRO A 83 6.46 6.28 -5.96
C PRO A 83 6.66 5.92 -4.49
N ASN A 84 7.49 4.90 -4.25
CA ASN A 84 7.85 4.49 -2.90
C ASN A 84 8.58 5.64 -2.17
N PRO A 85 8.13 6.02 -0.96
CA PRO A 85 8.74 7.09 -0.16
C PRO A 85 10.25 6.93 0.07
N VAL A 86 10.72 5.69 0.16
CA VAL A 86 12.17 5.41 0.30
C VAL A 86 12.93 5.80 -0.96
N VAL A 87 12.37 5.51 -2.14
CA VAL A 87 12.97 5.87 -3.43
C VAL A 87 13.05 7.39 -3.56
N ILE A 88 11.95 8.11 -3.29
CA ILE A 88 11.92 9.58 -3.34
C ILE A 88 12.97 10.18 -2.41
N ARG A 89 13.07 9.69 -1.16
CA ARG A 89 14.09 10.18 -0.20
C ARG A 89 15.53 9.93 -0.66
N GLN A 90 15.80 8.77 -1.23
CA GLN A 90 17.13 8.45 -1.77
C GLN A 90 17.46 9.33 -2.99
N TRP A 91 16.49 9.50 -3.87
CA TRP A 91 16.63 10.37 -5.05
C TRP A 91 16.87 11.83 -4.64
N ALA A 92 16.08 12.37 -3.71
CA ALA A 92 16.24 13.73 -3.18
C ALA A 92 17.64 13.96 -2.57
N LYS A 93 18.15 12.98 -1.80
CA LYS A 93 19.52 13.02 -1.26
C LYS A 93 20.56 13.05 -2.39
N GLY A 94 20.38 12.25 -3.43
CA GLY A 94 21.24 12.26 -4.62
C GLY A 94 21.24 13.60 -5.38
N GLN A 95 20.13 14.34 -5.32
CA GLN A 95 20.02 15.71 -5.87
C GLN A 95 20.53 16.79 -4.91
N GLY A 96 21.06 16.43 -3.72
CA GLY A 96 21.58 17.38 -2.75
C GLY A 96 20.51 18.07 -1.87
N VAL A 97 19.25 17.62 -1.89
CA VAL A 97 18.19 18.16 -1.04
C VAL A 97 18.45 17.77 0.42
N ARG A 98 18.64 18.78 1.27
CA ARG A 98 18.98 18.62 2.69
C ARG A 98 17.88 19.07 3.64
N ILE A 99 17.00 19.94 3.17
CA ILE A 99 15.93 20.57 3.98
C ILE A 99 14.63 19.84 3.68
N LYS A 100 13.84 19.60 4.70
CA LYS A 100 12.52 18.99 4.60
C LYS A 100 11.45 19.99 5.01
N THR A 101 10.59 20.36 4.06
CA THR A 101 9.34 21.11 4.26
C THR A 101 8.35 20.63 3.22
N ASP A 102 7.05 20.74 3.49
CA ASP A 102 5.99 20.29 2.58
C ASP A 102 6.15 20.90 1.17
N LYS A 103 6.58 22.17 1.08
CA LYS A 103 6.89 22.83 -0.22
C LYS A 103 8.04 22.18 -0.95
N ILE A 104 9.12 21.85 -0.23
CA ILE A 104 10.31 21.18 -0.82
C ILE A 104 9.96 19.75 -1.20
N ASP A 105 9.11 19.07 -0.42
CA ASP A 105 8.67 17.72 -0.72
C ASP A 105 7.78 17.70 -1.97
N ALA A 106 6.82 18.64 -2.12
CA ALA A 106 6.03 18.81 -3.34
C ALA A 106 6.90 19.17 -4.57
N HIS A 107 7.87 20.08 -4.42
CA HIS A 107 8.84 20.39 -5.46
C HIS A 107 9.69 19.16 -5.86
N THR A 108 10.14 18.39 -4.87
CA THR A 108 10.93 17.17 -5.09
C THR A 108 10.13 16.14 -5.88
N LEU A 109 8.85 15.94 -5.56
CA LEU A 109 7.96 15.04 -6.29
C LEU A 109 7.75 15.49 -7.73
N ALA A 110 7.54 16.80 -7.98
CA ALA A 110 7.41 17.34 -9.33
C ALA A 110 8.70 17.17 -10.13
N ALA A 111 9.86 17.45 -9.52
CA ALA A 111 11.17 17.29 -10.16
C ALA A 111 11.50 15.82 -10.44
N TYR A 112 11.14 14.90 -9.54
CA TYR A 112 11.25 13.47 -9.76
C TYR A 112 10.39 13.02 -10.96
N GLY A 113 9.12 13.43 -11.00
CA GLY A 113 8.23 13.13 -12.11
C GLY A 113 8.81 13.57 -13.44
N PHE A 114 9.30 14.83 -13.51
CA PHE A 114 9.87 15.40 -14.72
C PHE A 114 11.16 14.71 -15.19
N LYS A 115 12.06 14.36 -14.26
CA LYS A 115 13.36 13.76 -14.61
C LYS A 115 13.27 12.25 -14.88
N GLU A 116 12.53 11.53 -14.05
CA GLU A 116 12.49 10.07 -14.08
C GLU A 116 11.31 9.52 -14.90
N GLN A 117 10.30 10.35 -15.19
CA GLN A 117 9.12 9.99 -15.99
C GLN A 117 8.53 8.64 -15.56
N PRO A 118 8.15 8.47 -14.27
CA PRO A 118 7.67 7.21 -13.78
C PRO A 118 6.41 6.78 -14.54
N ALA A 119 6.26 5.48 -14.78
CA ALA A 119 5.06 4.96 -15.42
C ALA A 119 3.82 5.29 -14.60
N ALA A 120 2.75 5.68 -15.29
CA ALA A 120 1.45 5.88 -14.66
C ALA A 120 0.89 4.56 -14.13
N GLU A 121 0.23 4.62 -12.98
CA GLU A 121 -0.47 3.50 -12.36
C GLU A 121 -1.95 3.53 -12.77
N ASN A 122 -2.57 2.37 -12.93
CA ASN A 122 -4.01 2.28 -13.09
C ASN A 122 -4.72 2.39 -11.73
N SER A 123 -5.97 2.84 -11.71
CA SER A 123 -6.80 2.76 -10.52
C SER A 123 -7.05 1.29 -10.12
N LEU A 124 -7.03 1.03 -8.83
CA LEU A 124 -7.49 -0.26 -8.34
C LEU A 124 -9.01 -0.37 -8.57
N PRO A 125 -9.54 -1.50 -9.05
CA PRO A 125 -10.99 -1.66 -9.18
C PRO A 125 -11.70 -1.48 -7.84
N THR A 126 -12.80 -0.74 -7.80
CA THR A 126 -13.54 -0.40 -6.57
C THR A 126 -13.88 -1.62 -5.73
N HIS A 127 -14.29 -2.72 -6.37
CA HIS A 127 -14.61 -3.97 -5.65
C HIS A 127 -13.39 -4.64 -5.00
N VAL A 128 -12.18 -4.36 -5.49
CA VAL A 128 -10.93 -4.83 -4.85
C VAL A 128 -10.56 -3.93 -3.68
N GLU A 129 -10.75 -2.62 -3.80
CA GLU A 129 -10.53 -1.67 -2.70
C GLU A 129 -11.46 -1.96 -1.53
N GLU A 130 -12.75 -2.21 -1.80
CA GLU A 130 -13.73 -2.58 -0.78
C GLU A 130 -13.34 -3.88 -0.07
N LEU A 131 -12.91 -4.90 -0.83
CA LEU A 131 -12.39 -6.14 -0.24
C LEU A 131 -11.17 -5.88 0.65
N ASP A 132 -10.23 -5.05 0.21
CA ASP A 132 -9.04 -4.66 0.98
C ASP A 132 -9.40 -3.99 2.31
N LEU A 133 -10.37 -3.07 2.29
CA LEU A 133 -10.89 -2.42 3.50
C LEU A 133 -11.50 -3.43 4.49
N MET A 134 -12.29 -4.39 3.99
CA MET A 134 -12.85 -5.46 4.83
C MET A 134 -11.75 -6.35 5.43
N LEU A 135 -10.71 -6.68 4.66
CA LEU A 135 -9.58 -7.48 5.15
C LEU A 135 -8.78 -6.74 6.22
N LYS A 136 -8.50 -5.46 6.03
CA LYS A 136 -7.85 -4.60 7.03
C LYS A 136 -8.68 -4.54 8.30
N ARG A 137 -10.00 -4.29 8.18
CA ARG A 137 -10.90 -4.27 9.35
C ARG A 137 -10.90 -5.59 10.11
N LYS A 138 -10.94 -6.72 9.40
CA LYS A 138 -10.84 -8.05 9.99
C LYS A 138 -9.54 -8.23 10.80
N ASP A 139 -8.43 -7.74 10.28
CA ASP A 139 -7.14 -7.85 10.97
C ASP A 139 -7.03 -6.94 12.19
N ASP A 140 -7.60 -5.74 12.14
CA ASP A 140 -7.72 -4.84 13.29
C ASP A 140 -8.53 -5.50 14.42
N ILE A 141 -9.69 -6.09 14.08
CA ILE A 141 -10.53 -6.83 15.06
C ILE A 141 -9.74 -8.00 15.65
N LYS A 142 -9.05 -8.79 14.83
CA LYS A 142 -8.20 -9.91 15.32
C LYS A 142 -7.10 -9.42 16.25
N LYS A 143 -6.48 -8.28 15.94
CA LYS A 143 -5.44 -7.68 16.78
C LYS A 143 -6.01 -7.26 18.12
N SER A 144 -7.16 -6.59 18.14
CA SER A 144 -7.85 -6.17 19.38
C SER A 144 -8.27 -7.37 20.22
N LEU A 145 -8.89 -8.38 19.60
CA LEU A 145 -9.29 -9.61 20.29
C LEU A 145 -8.07 -10.31 20.93
N ARG A 146 -6.94 -10.38 20.23
CA ARG A 146 -5.71 -10.96 20.80
C ARG A 146 -5.19 -10.14 21.96
N GLN A 147 -5.24 -8.81 21.88
CA GLN A 147 -4.83 -7.94 22.99
C GLN A 147 -5.67 -8.18 24.25
N GLU A 148 -7.00 -8.29 24.11
CA GLU A 148 -7.87 -8.56 25.25
C GLU A 148 -7.64 -9.97 25.83
N LYS A 149 -7.41 -10.98 24.99
CA LYS A 149 -7.04 -12.32 25.47
C LYS A 149 -5.74 -12.33 26.27
N ASN A 150 -4.72 -11.59 25.78
CA ASN A 150 -3.45 -11.45 26.51
C ASN A 150 -3.65 -10.69 27.85
N ARG A 151 -4.56 -9.69 27.89
CA ARG A 151 -4.94 -8.98 29.12
C ARG A 151 -5.60 -9.93 30.11
N LEU A 152 -6.53 -10.77 29.64
CA LEU A 152 -7.18 -11.78 30.47
C LEU A 152 -6.15 -12.75 31.08
N GLU A 153 -5.24 -13.26 30.25
CA GLU A 153 -4.14 -14.14 30.72
C GLU A 153 -3.31 -13.47 31.81
N SER A 154 -2.87 -12.22 31.57
CA SER A 154 -2.12 -11.44 32.56
C SER A 154 -2.95 -11.15 33.82
N TYR A 155 -4.26 -10.96 33.69
CA TYR A 155 -5.16 -10.68 34.81
C TYR A 155 -5.29 -11.87 35.74
N VAL A 156 -5.43 -13.08 35.21
CA VAL A 156 -5.56 -14.31 36.00
C VAL A 156 -4.36 -14.58 36.90
N HIS A 157 -3.18 -14.13 36.51
CA HIS A 157 -1.93 -14.28 37.30
C HIS A 157 -1.71 -13.19 38.38
N ARG A 158 -2.65 -12.26 38.56
CA ARG A 158 -2.54 -11.22 39.58
C ARG A 158 -3.02 -11.72 40.94
N THR A 159 -2.38 -11.27 42.01
CA THR A 159 -2.77 -11.53 43.38
C THR A 159 -3.90 -10.63 43.86
N THR A 160 -4.12 -9.48 43.17
CA THR A 160 -5.20 -8.53 43.44
C THR A 160 -5.96 -8.26 42.14
N GLY A 161 -7.26 -8.28 42.20
CA GLY A 161 -8.12 -8.03 41.04
C GLY A 161 -9.43 -7.37 41.44
N SER A 162 -10.16 -6.90 40.44
CA SER A 162 -11.52 -6.35 40.60
C SER A 162 -12.46 -7.09 39.65
N ASP A 163 -13.61 -7.55 40.17
CA ASP A 163 -14.61 -8.24 39.35
C ASP A 163 -15.08 -7.38 38.17
N ALA A 164 -15.20 -6.07 38.38
CA ALA A 164 -15.54 -5.13 37.30
C ALA A 164 -14.49 -5.11 36.18
N THR A 165 -13.20 -5.18 36.54
CA THR A 165 -12.11 -5.21 35.54
C THR A 165 -12.10 -6.53 34.78
N HIS A 166 -12.29 -7.65 35.49
CA HIS A 166 -12.37 -8.98 34.86
C HIS A 166 -13.55 -9.05 33.88
N GLN A 167 -14.73 -8.63 34.33
CA GLN A 167 -15.93 -8.63 33.50
C GLN A 167 -15.79 -7.75 32.28
N SER A 168 -15.20 -6.55 32.42
CA SER A 168 -14.92 -5.65 31.28
C SER A 168 -14.02 -6.30 30.21
N ILE A 169 -13.01 -7.08 30.63
CA ILE A 169 -12.14 -7.80 29.67
C ILE A 169 -12.93 -8.91 28.97
N LEU A 170 -13.77 -9.66 29.70
CA LEU A 170 -14.60 -10.72 29.10
C LEU A 170 -15.60 -10.14 28.10
N ASP A 171 -16.26 -9.04 28.45
CA ASP A 171 -17.20 -8.34 27.56
C ASP A 171 -16.51 -7.86 26.26
N ALA A 172 -15.30 -7.31 26.37
CA ALA A 172 -14.51 -6.91 25.23
C ALA A 172 -14.13 -8.11 24.32
N ILE A 173 -13.76 -9.24 24.91
CA ILE A 173 -13.46 -10.48 24.17
C ILE A 173 -14.71 -10.97 23.43
N ALA A 174 -15.87 -10.99 24.09
CA ALA A 174 -17.14 -11.38 23.50
C ALA A 174 -17.53 -10.44 22.34
N PHE A 175 -17.42 -9.14 22.54
CA PHE A 175 -17.69 -8.12 21.52
C PHE A 175 -16.81 -8.29 20.29
N TYR A 176 -15.49 -8.34 20.45
CA TYR A 176 -14.59 -8.52 19.30
C TYR A 176 -14.74 -9.90 18.64
N GLY A 177 -15.12 -10.92 19.42
CA GLY A 177 -15.46 -12.24 18.89
C GLY A 177 -16.66 -12.20 17.94
N ALA A 178 -17.74 -11.54 18.34
CA ALA A 178 -18.93 -11.32 17.50
C ALA A 178 -18.61 -10.50 16.24
N GLN A 179 -17.93 -9.38 16.41
CA GLN A 179 -17.50 -8.52 15.30
C GLN A 179 -16.62 -9.28 14.27
N LEU A 180 -15.77 -10.19 14.73
CA LEU A 180 -14.96 -11.03 13.84
C LEU A 180 -15.82 -11.97 13.00
N LEU A 181 -16.85 -12.58 13.57
CA LEU A 181 -17.78 -13.44 12.83
C LEU A 181 -18.59 -12.63 11.81
N GLU A 182 -19.07 -11.47 12.19
CA GLU A 182 -19.82 -10.56 11.30
C GLU A 182 -18.99 -10.14 10.07
N ILE A 183 -17.76 -9.65 10.27
CA ILE A 183 -16.90 -9.23 9.13
C ILE A 183 -16.50 -10.42 8.25
N GLN A 184 -16.30 -11.61 8.82
CA GLN A 184 -16.03 -12.82 8.05
C GLN A 184 -17.23 -13.23 7.18
N ALA A 185 -18.46 -13.14 7.74
CA ALA A 185 -19.68 -13.39 7.00
C ALA A 185 -19.88 -12.37 5.87
N ALA A 186 -19.62 -11.08 6.14
CA ALA A 186 -19.66 -10.01 5.14
C ALA A 186 -18.69 -10.28 3.98
N ILE A 187 -17.42 -10.62 4.27
CA ILE A 187 -16.43 -10.97 3.24
C ILE A 187 -16.91 -12.18 2.42
N LYS A 188 -17.44 -13.20 3.05
CA LYS A 188 -17.96 -14.38 2.35
C LYS A 188 -19.14 -14.04 1.43
N SER A 189 -20.05 -13.18 1.89
CA SER A 189 -21.17 -12.67 1.08
C SER A 189 -20.67 -11.82 -0.09
N TYR A 190 -19.69 -10.96 0.16
CA TYR A 190 -19.09 -10.09 -0.85
C TYR A 190 -18.46 -10.90 -1.98
N LEU A 191 -17.72 -11.94 -1.66
CA LEU A 191 -17.11 -12.83 -2.67
C LEU A 191 -18.15 -13.58 -3.50
N LYS A 192 -19.35 -13.86 -2.97
CA LYS A 192 -20.43 -14.47 -3.75
C LYS A 192 -21.02 -13.51 -4.79
N GLN A 193 -21.00 -12.20 -4.52
CA GLN A 193 -21.48 -11.17 -5.42
C GLN A 193 -20.45 -10.83 -6.52
N HIS A 194 -19.16 -11.06 -6.26
CA HIS A 194 -18.05 -10.79 -7.18
C HIS A 194 -17.41 -12.10 -7.67
N GLN A 195 -17.98 -12.65 -8.73
CA GLN A 195 -17.56 -13.99 -9.26
C GLN A 195 -16.13 -14.03 -9.77
N ASP A 196 -15.60 -12.90 -10.27
CA ASP A 196 -14.21 -12.75 -10.70
C ASP A 196 -13.25 -12.95 -9.53
N LEU A 197 -13.48 -12.28 -8.40
CA LEU A 197 -12.71 -12.46 -7.17
C LEU A 197 -12.80 -13.90 -6.65
N ALA A 198 -14.00 -14.49 -6.68
CA ALA A 198 -14.22 -15.87 -6.25
C ALA A 198 -13.44 -16.87 -7.09
N LYS A 199 -13.42 -16.72 -8.42
CA LYS A 199 -12.64 -17.53 -9.35
C LYS A 199 -11.14 -17.42 -9.09
N GLN A 200 -10.62 -16.21 -8.98
CA GLN A 200 -9.19 -15.96 -8.73
C GLN A 200 -8.77 -16.48 -7.34
N ARG A 201 -9.60 -16.30 -6.31
CA ARG A 201 -9.40 -16.94 -5.01
C ARG A 201 -9.26 -18.45 -5.13
N THR A 202 -10.13 -19.10 -5.91
CA THR A 202 -10.10 -20.55 -6.12
C THR A 202 -8.78 -21.00 -6.78
N LEU A 203 -8.33 -20.28 -7.82
CA LEU A 203 -7.06 -20.53 -8.48
C LEU A 203 -5.87 -20.41 -7.53
N LEU A 204 -5.83 -19.34 -6.74
CA LEU A 204 -4.76 -19.12 -5.76
C LEU A 204 -4.79 -20.17 -4.63
N SER A 205 -5.97 -20.61 -4.21
CA SER A 205 -6.13 -21.66 -3.18
C SER A 205 -5.66 -23.03 -3.64
N ALA A 206 -5.54 -23.26 -4.96
CA ALA A 206 -4.98 -24.49 -5.51
C ALA A 206 -3.45 -24.58 -5.36
N VAL A 207 -2.79 -23.45 -5.08
CA VAL A 207 -1.34 -23.41 -4.85
C VAL A 207 -1.02 -23.99 -3.48
N PRO A 208 -0.19 -25.05 -3.38
CA PRO A 208 0.18 -25.62 -2.09
C PRO A 208 0.76 -24.59 -1.12
N GLY A 209 0.21 -24.55 0.09
CA GLY A 209 0.63 -23.62 1.14
C GLY A 209 -0.14 -22.31 1.17
N ILE A 210 -0.88 -21.93 0.14
CA ILE A 210 -1.76 -20.76 0.19
C ILE A 210 -3.09 -21.16 0.85
N GLY A 211 -3.19 -20.88 2.15
CA GLY A 211 -4.38 -21.18 2.95
C GLY A 211 -5.40 -20.04 2.94
N GLU A 212 -6.61 -20.32 3.46
CA GLU A 212 -7.73 -19.35 3.52
C GLU A 212 -7.40 -18.02 4.20
N GLN A 213 -6.45 -18.02 5.13
CA GLN A 213 -6.06 -16.80 5.85
C GLN A 213 -5.26 -15.82 5.00
N GLY A 214 -4.49 -16.34 4.03
CA GLY A 214 -3.60 -15.54 3.19
C GLY A 214 -4.11 -15.28 1.79
N VAL A 215 -4.96 -16.16 1.24
CA VAL A 215 -5.34 -16.13 -0.17
C VAL A 215 -5.92 -14.79 -0.64
N LEU A 216 -6.80 -14.18 0.15
CA LEU A 216 -7.42 -12.90 -0.22
C LEU A 216 -6.42 -11.72 -0.12
N LYS A 217 -5.48 -11.76 0.82
CA LYS A 217 -4.41 -10.77 0.91
C LYS A 217 -3.47 -10.84 -0.29
N ILE A 218 -3.10 -12.06 -0.67
CA ILE A 218 -2.30 -12.31 -1.88
C ILE A 218 -3.07 -11.84 -3.11
N LEU A 219 -4.37 -12.10 -3.20
CA LEU A 219 -5.23 -11.65 -4.29
C LEU A 219 -5.21 -10.12 -4.44
N VAL A 220 -5.48 -9.39 -3.37
CA VAL A 220 -5.43 -7.91 -3.36
C VAL A 220 -4.03 -7.40 -3.73
N PHE A 221 -2.98 -8.04 -3.21
CA PHE A 221 -1.60 -7.69 -3.53
C PHE A 221 -1.29 -7.85 -5.03
N LEU A 222 -1.78 -8.91 -5.67
CA LEU A 222 -1.63 -9.12 -7.11
C LEU A 222 -2.38 -8.07 -7.93
N TYR A 223 -3.59 -7.68 -7.53
CA TYR A 223 -4.31 -6.58 -8.17
C TYR A 223 -3.56 -5.25 -8.06
N ARG A 224 -2.96 -4.96 -6.89
CA ARG A 224 -2.12 -3.75 -6.71
C ARG A 224 -0.88 -3.78 -7.61
N TRP A 225 -0.27 -4.94 -7.75
CA TRP A 225 0.86 -5.13 -8.67
C TRP A 225 0.44 -4.89 -10.11
N ASP A 226 -0.68 -5.45 -10.52
CA ASP A 226 -1.23 -5.31 -11.87
C ASP A 226 -1.58 -3.85 -12.19
N ALA A 227 -2.25 -3.16 -11.26
CA ALA A 227 -2.56 -1.74 -11.37
C ALA A 227 -1.28 -0.89 -11.51
N ARG A 228 -0.26 -1.16 -10.68
CA ARG A 228 1.02 -0.43 -10.70
C ARG A 228 1.81 -0.61 -11.98
N THR A 229 1.71 -1.76 -12.62
CA THR A 229 2.49 -2.10 -13.80
C THR A 229 1.68 -2.02 -15.10
N ALA A 230 0.43 -1.61 -15.03
CA ALA A 230 -0.52 -1.64 -16.15
C ALA A 230 -0.49 -2.99 -16.88
N SER A 231 -0.44 -4.09 -16.10
CA SER A 231 -0.39 -5.49 -16.59
C SER A 231 0.88 -5.86 -17.38
N LEU A 232 1.91 -5.00 -17.35
CA LEU A 232 3.20 -5.25 -18.02
C LEU A 232 4.29 -5.78 -17.07
N GLY A 233 3.92 -6.09 -15.83
CA GLY A 233 4.84 -6.56 -14.81
C GLY A 233 5.39 -7.95 -15.07
N ASN A 234 6.56 -8.26 -14.52
CA ASN A 234 7.20 -9.56 -14.58
C ASN A 234 7.45 -10.15 -13.17
N ALA A 235 7.82 -11.44 -13.10
CA ALA A 235 8.00 -12.14 -11.84
C ALA A 235 9.08 -11.49 -10.94
N ASN A 236 10.20 -11.02 -11.49
CA ASN A 236 11.27 -10.38 -10.71
C ASN A 236 10.78 -9.05 -10.12
N GLY A 237 10.03 -8.27 -10.89
CA GLY A 237 9.40 -7.03 -10.41
C GLY A 237 8.39 -7.31 -9.30
N LEU A 238 7.59 -8.38 -9.39
CA LEU A 238 6.66 -8.79 -8.34
C LEU A 238 7.40 -9.15 -7.04
N VAL A 239 8.54 -9.85 -7.14
CA VAL A 239 9.39 -10.17 -6.00
C VAL A 239 9.95 -8.90 -5.35
N ALA A 240 10.40 -7.93 -6.15
CA ALA A 240 10.86 -6.63 -5.68
C ALA A 240 9.73 -5.81 -5.07
N PHE A 241 8.53 -5.82 -5.66
CA PHE A 241 7.34 -5.16 -5.12
C PHE A 241 6.93 -5.73 -3.76
N ALA A 242 7.10 -7.04 -3.54
CA ALA A 242 6.93 -7.66 -2.24
C ALA A 242 8.08 -7.32 -1.26
N GLY A 243 9.21 -6.78 -1.74
CA GLY A 243 10.40 -6.51 -0.96
C GLY A 243 11.15 -7.78 -0.54
N LEU A 244 11.10 -8.81 -1.38
CA LEU A 244 11.77 -10.10 -1.21
C LEU A 244 13.04 -10.22 -2.07
N ASP A 245 13.32 -9.24 -2.91
CA ASP A 245 14.54 -9.15 -3.72
C ASP A 245 15.78 -9.07 -2.85
N PRO A 246 16.91 -9.68 -3.24
CA PRO A 246 18.13 -9.66 -2.46
C PRO A 246 18.79 -8.27 -2.43
N ALA A 247 19.03 -7.75 -1.23
CA ALA A 247 19.87 -6.59 -1.02
C ALA A 247 21.33 -7.05 -0.81
N LEU A 248 22.15 -6.92 -1.85
CA LEU A 248 23.55 -7.29 -1.82
C LEU A 248 24.39 -6.10 -1.34
N HIS A 249 25.23 -6.35 -0.34
CA HIS A 249 26.24 -5.40 0.15
C HIS A 249 27.60 -6.04 0.03
N SER A 250 28.23 -5.93 -1.14
CA SER A 250 29.59 -6.38 -1.36
C SER A 250 30.42 -5.27 -1.98
N SER A 251 31.59 -4.96 -1.41
CA SER A 251 32.63 -4.19 -2.06
C SER A 251 33.87 -5.09 -2.20
N SER A 252 34.58 -4.97 -3.32
CA SER A 252 35.49 -5.94 -3.92
C SER A 252 36.47 -6.71 -3.00
N THR A 253 36.87 -6.19 -1.85
CA THR A 253 37.86 -6.88 -0.99
C THR A 253 37.65 -6.75 0.52
N SER A 254 36.81 -5.85 1.01
CA SER A 254 36.80 -5.51 2.44
C SER A 254 35.45 -5.60 3.18
N VAL A 255 34.34 -5.72 2.48
CA VAL A 255 33.02 -5.80 3.11
C VAL A 255 32.18 -6.90 2.47
N TYR A 256 32.11 -8.07 3.12
CA TYR A 256 31.14 -9.11 2.80
C TYR A 256 30.07 -9.15 3.89
N ARG A 257 28.90 -8.60 3.63
CA ARG A 257 27.75 -8.77 4.53
C ARG A 257 26.84 -9.87 3.99
N ARG A 258 26.33 -10.69 4.91
CA ARG A 258 25.34 -11.72 4.54
C ARG A 258 24.18 -11.08 3.79
N PRO A 259 23.80 -11.59 2.63
CA PRO A 259 22.68 -11.06 1.86
C PRO A 259 21.39 -11.07 2.69
N THR A 260 20.61 -10.00 2.57
CA THR A 260 19.28 -9.88 3.19
C THR A 260 18.26 -9.51 2.13
N ILE A 261 16.98 -9.67 2.43
CA ILE A 261 15.92 -9.14 1.55
C ILE A 261 15.83 -7.62 1.68
N SER A 262 15.41 -6.92 0.61
CA SER A 262 15.35 -5.45 0.55
C SER A 262 14.36 -4.85 1.56
N LYS A 263 13.28 -5.56 1.89
CA LYS A 263 12.17 -5.11 2.76
C LYS A 263 11.46 -3.85 2.26
N MET A 264 11.62 -3.45 1.00
CA MET A 264 11.06 -2.22 0.43
C MET A 264 9.57 -2.33 0.08
N GLY A 265 8.95 -3.49 0.26
CA GLY A 265 7.52 -3.72 0.04
C GLY A 265 6.73 -3.89 1.34
N ASP A 266 5.48 -4.38 1.20
CA ASP A 266 4.55 -4.61 2.31
C ASP A 266 5.00 -5.74 3.23
N SER A 267 5.20 -5.43 4.52
CA SER A 267 5.66 -6.40 5.53
C SER A 267 4.63 -7.49 5.83
N GLU A 268 3.34 -7.18 5.70
CA GLU A 268 2.27 -8.15 5.93
C GLU A 268 2.19 -9.17 4.80
N ILE A 269 2.39 -8.73 3.56
CA ILE A 269 2.48 -9.61 2.40
C ILE A 269 3.71 -10.51 2.51
N ARG A 270 4.88 -9.98 2.88
CA ARG A 270 6.07 -10.84 3.10
C ARG A 270 5.81 -11.90 4.15
N ARG A 271 5.18 -11.53 5.27
CA ARG A 271 4.79 -12.50 6.31
C ARG A 271 3.80 -13.55 5.78
N THR A 272 2.82 -13.13 5.00
CA THR A 272 1.81 -14.02 4.42
C THR A 272 2.46 -15.01 3.46
N LEU A 273 3.33 -14.54 2.57
CA LEU A 273 4.07 -15.37 1.62
C LEU A 273 5.03 -16.34 2.32
N TYR A 274 5.74 -15.87 3.35
CA TYR A 274 6.61 -16.73 4.17
C TYR A 274 5.82 -17.87 4.82
N MET A 275 4.66 -17.56 5.43
CA MET A 275 3.82 -18.59 6.05
C MET A 275 3.23 -19.55 5.02
N SER A 276 2.91 -19.06 3.83
CA SER A 276 2.44 -19.89 2.72
C SER A 276 3.52 -20.83 2.21
N ALA A 277 4.74 -20.34 2.02
CA ALA A 277 5.90 -21.16 1.64
C ALA A 277 6.19 -22.24 2.69
N PHE A 278 6.20 -21.86 3.98
CA PHE A 278 6.41 -22.80 5.09
C PHE A 278 5.31 -23.87 5.16
N GLY A 279 4.05 -23.50 4.88
CA GLY A 279 2.95 -24.46 4.75
C GLY A 279 3.10 -25.39 3.54
N GLY A 280 3.52 -24.84 2.40
CA GLY A 280 3.77 -25.60 1.19
C GLY A 280 4.90 -26.62 1.32
N MET A 281 5.98 -26.28 2.04
CA MET A 281 7.08 -27.20 2.32
C MET A 281 6.67 -28.42 3.16
N LYS A 282 5.62 -28.31 3.96
CA LYS A 282 5.06 -29.41 4.76
C LYS A 282 4.07 -30.28 3.99
N ALA A 283 3.60 -29.85 2.84
CA ALA A 283 2.66 -30.60 2.02
C ALA A 283 3.41 -31.71 1.26
N LYS A 284 3.02 -32.98 1.47
CA LYS A 284 3.69 -34.17 0.92
C LYS A 284 3.87 -34.21 -0.60
N SER A 285 3.14 -33.41 -1.36
CA SER A 285 3.14 -33.36 -2.84
C SER A 285 3.40 -31.96 -3.40
N SER A 286 4.10 -31.11 -2.65
CA SER A 286 4.37 -29.75 -3.11
C SER A 286 5.66 -29.68 -3.93
N PRO A 287 5.68 -29.03 -5.11
CA PRO A 287 6.90 -28.73 -5.85
C PRO A 287 7.93 -27.92 -5.06
N LEU A 288 7.50 -27.24 -3.97
CA LEU A 288 8.38 -26.49 -3.07
C LEU A 288 9.29 -27.40 -2.24
N VAL A 289 8.94 -28.67 -2.04
CA VAL A 289 9.77 -29.63 -1.31
C VAL A 289 11.04 -29.92 -2.10
N ASP A 290 10.93 -30.13 -3.41
CA ASP A 290 12.06 -30.44 -4.30
C ASP A 290 12.98 -29.21 -4.47
N PHE A 291 12.43 -28.01 -4.39
CA PHE A 291 13.20 -26.76 -4.50
C PHE A 291 14.05 -26.46 -3.24
N CYS A 292 13.69 -27.03 -2.09
CA CYS A 292 14.35 -26.75 -0.80
C CYS A 292 15.34 -27.86 -0.40
N GLN A 293 15.48 -28.94 -1.15
CA GLN A 293 16.52 -29.97 -1.03
C GLN A 293 17.75 -29.57 -1.83
#